data_99ba96032c46f02804f257579b249d84
#
_entry.id   99ba96032c46f02804f257579b249d84
#
_cell.length_a   1.000
_cell.length_b   1.000
_cell.length_c   1.000
_cell.angle_alpha   90.00
_cell.angle_beta   90.00
_cell.angle_gamma   90.00
#
_symmetry.space_group_name_H-M   'P 1'
#
loop_
_entity.id
_entity.type
_entity.pdbx_description
1 polymer ?
#
loop_
_entity_poly.entity_id
_entity_poly.type
_entity_poly.pdbx_seq_one_letter_code
_entity_poly.pdbx_strand_id
1 'polypeptide(L)'
;MQVPPGPFSALGWRLLRSGCDVHQVLRASHIKPWAGSKNKERLDPENGLRLAANIDALFDSHLISFDDSGEMLVCLSISPEQRSLLGLPARLRRAPSPEQRRYLAQHREIFARRAP
;
A
#
# COMPACT_ATOMS: atom_id res chain seq x y z
N MET A 1 -14.86 12.56 -10.05
CA MET A 1 -13.46 12.97 -9.81
C MET A 1 -12.51 12.02 -10.52
N GLN A 2 -11.53 12.57 -11.16
CA GLN A 2 -10.62 11.77 -11.98
C GLN A 2 -9.40 11.33 -11.20
N VAL A 3 -8.91 10.15 -11.57
CA VAL A 3 -7.62 9.67 -11.06
C VAL A 3 -6.54 10.58 -11.63
N PRO A 4 -5.61 11.09 -10.82
CA PRO A 4 -4.54 11.93 -11.32
C PRO A 4 -3.71 11.20 -12.38
N PRO A 5 -3.21 11.90 -13.39
CA PRO A 5 -2.27 11.29 -14.33
C PRO A 5 -0.97 10.91 -13.63
N GLY A 6 -0.18 10.04 -14.26
CA GLY A 6 1.13 9.69 -13.75
C GLY A 6 1.20 8.29 -13.18
N PRO A 7 2.18 8.02 -12.30
CA PRO A 7 2.50 6.65 -11.88
C PRO A 7 1.35 5.87 -11.26
N PHE A 8 0.36 6.56 -10.72
CA PHE A 8 -0.72 5.88 -10.00
C PHE A 8 -1.97 5.69 -10.83
N SER A 9 -1.99 6.20 -12.06
CA SER A 9 -3.19 6.15 -12.89
C SER A 9 -3.54 4.73 -13.35
N ALA A 10 -2.55 3.85 -13.48
CA ALA A 10 -2.76 2.47 -13.91
C ALA A 10 -3.30 1.59 -12.78
N LEU A 11 -3.28 2.06 -11.56
CA LEU A 11 -3.69 1.29 -10.40
C LEU A 11 -5.18 1.48 -10.14
N GLY A 12 -5.81 0.47 -9.60
CA GLY A 12 -7.13 0.65 -9.07
C GLY A 12 -7.04 1.52 -7.83
N TRP A 13 -7.27 2.80 -8.00
CA TRP A 13 -7.16 3.75 -6.88
C TRP A 13 -8.20 3.51 -5.78
N ARG A 14 -9.19 2.68 -6.05
CA ARG A 14 -10.13 2.20 -5.04
C ARG A 14 -9.71 0.81 -4.60
N LEU A 15 -8.57 0.70 -3.98
CA LEU A 15 -7.95 -0.59 -3.69
C LEU A 15 -8.30 -1.15 -2.32
N LEU A 16 -8.85 -0.33 -1.43
CA LEU A 16 -9.20 -0.79 -0.11
C LEU A 16 -10.49 -1.58 -0.13
N ARG A 17 -10.60 -2.51 0.80
CA ARG A 17 -11.78 -3.34 0.97
C ARG A 17 -13.08 -2.55 0.99
N SER A 18 -13.08 -1.39 1.63
CA SER A 18 -14.25 -0.54 1.75
C SER A 18 -14.69 0.07 0.44
N GLY A 19 -13.84 0.02 -0.58
CA GLY A 19 -14.12 0.69 -1.84
C GLY A 19 -14.08 2.19 -1.74
N CYS A 20 -13.34 2.73 -0.79
CA CYS A 20 -13.23 4.17 -0.60
C CYS A 20 -12.69 4.84 -1.85
N ASP A 21 -13.43 5.81 -2.38
CA ASP A 21 -13.01 6.59 -3.53
C ASP A 21 -13.11 8.09 -3.26
N VAL A 22 -13.10 8.46 -1.99
CA VAL A 22 -13.03 9.86 -1.57
C VAL A 22 -11.60 10.32 -1.76
N HIS A 23 -11.33 11.03 -2.83
CA HIS A 23 -9.98 11.40 -3.23
C HIS A 23 -9.24 12.22 -2.19
N GLN A 24 -9.96 13.00 -1.39
CA GLN A 24 -9.35 13.82 -0.35
C GLN A 24 -8.64 13.01 0.73
N VAL A 25 -9.08 11.77 0.94
CA VAL A 25 -8.47 10.90 1.95
C VAL A 25 -7.56 9.83 1.34
N LEU A 26 -7.40 9.82 0.02
CA LEU A 26 -6.53 8.87 -0.66
C LEU A 26 -5.15 9.48 -0.87
N ARG A 27 -4.14 8.66 -0.74
CA ARG A 27 -2.74 9.04 -0.93
C ARG A 27 -2.09 8.12 -1.95
N ALA A 28 -1.23 8.71 -2.77
CA ALA A 28 -0.41 7.95 -3.71
C ALA A 28 0.83 7.48 -2.96
N SER A 29 0.97 6.17 -2.82
CA SER A 29 2.05 5.57 -2.06
C SER A 29 2.97 4.79 -2.99
N HIS A 30 4.28 5.03 -2.92
CA HIS A 30 5.25 4.18 -3.60
C HIS A 30 5.45 2.90 -2.79
N ILE A 31 5.39 1.75 -3.46
CA ILE A 31 5.62 0.47 -2.80
C ILE A 31 7.09 0.36 -2.40
N LYS A 32 8.01 0.64 -3.34
CA LYS A 32 9.41 0.81 -3.02
C LYS A 32 9.65 2.29 -2.72
N PRO A 33 10.22 2.62 -1.54
CA PRO A 33 10.37 4.02 -1.14
C PRO A 33 11.10 4.85 -2.17
N TRP A 34 10.66 6.10 -2.34
CA TRP A 34 11.25 7.02 -3.31
C TRP A 34 12.76 7.17 -3.13
N ALA A 35 13.22 7.33 -1.88
CA ALA A 35 14.62 7.54 -1.59
C ALA A 35 15.51 6.37 -1.98
N GLY A 36 14.97 5.15 -1.94
CA GLY A 36 15.71 3.95 -2.31
C GLY A 36 15.51 3.52 -3.75
N SER A 37 14.73 4.28 -4.53
CA SER A 37 14.36 3.89 -5.89
C SER A 37 15.25 4.56 -6.91
N LYS A 38 15.51 3.84 -8.01
CA LYS A 38 16.11 4.42 -9.22
C LYS A 38 15.05 5.22 -9.97
N ASN A 39 15.46 6.11 -10.87
CA ASN A 39 14.52 6.91 -11.65
C ASN A 39 13.49 6.06 -12.38
N LYS A 40 13.92 4.95 -12.95
CA LYS A 40 13.03 4.03 -13.64
C LYS A 40 11.94 3.52 -12.71
N GLU A 41 12.29 3.20 -11.47
CA GLU A 41 11.34 2.69 -10.47
C GLU A 41 10.39 3.78 -10.00
N ARG A 42 10.90 5.00 -9.82
CA ARG A 42 10.09 6.13 -9.39
C ARG A 42 8.99 6.46 -10.38
N LEU A 43 9.24 6.26 -11.67
CA LEU A 43 8.30 6.57 -12.74
C LEU A 43 7.45 5.37 -13.14
N ASP A 44 7.72 4.19 -12.58
CA ASP A 44 6.98 2.98 -12.89
C ASP A 44 5.59 3.05 -12.24
N PRO A 45 4.50 3.06 -13.03
CA PRO A 45 3.16 3.10 -12.46
C PRO A 45 2.86 1.88 -11.59
N GLU A 46 3.56 0.77 -11.80
CA GLU A 46 3.36 -0.43 -10.99
C GLU A 46 4.07 -0.36 -9.64
N ASN A 47 4.89 0.66 -9.42
CA ASN A 47 5.51 0.89 -8.12
C ASN A 47 4.63 1.83 -7.27
N GLY A 48 3.33 1.64 -7.30
CA GLY A 48 2.46 2.52 -6.55
C GLY A 48 1.13 1.90 -6.19
N LEU A 49 0.58 2.40 -5.10
CA LEU A 49 -0.75 2.06 -4.63
C LEU A 49 -1.45 3.36 -4.22
N ARG A 50 -2.77 3.38 -4.38
CA ARG A 50 -3.57 4.48 -3.88
C ARG A 50 -4.25 4.01 -2.59
N LEU A 51 -3.86 4.60 -1.46
CA LEU A 51 -4.28 4.15 -0.14
C LEU A 51 -4.93 5.29 0.65
N ALA A 52 -5.85 4.97 1.54
CA ALA A 52 -6.36 5.95 2.49
C ALA A 52 -5.22 6.46 3.37
N ALA A 53 -5.33 7.69 3.86
CA ALA A 53 -4.22 8.37 4.53
C ALA A 53 -3.64 7.60 5.72
N ASN A 54 -4.50 7.00 6.55
CA ASN A 54 -4.03 6.20 7.69
C ASN A 54 -3.32 4.91 7.23
N ILE A 55 -3.83 4.29 6.19
CA ILE A 55 -3.22 3.07 5.63
C ILE A 55 -1.89 3.41 4.96
N ASP A 56 -1.85 4.52 4.22
CA ASP A 56 -0.63 5.01 3.60
C ASP A 56 0.47 5.24 4.63
N ALA A 57 0.14 5.88 5.74
CA ALA A 57 1.11 6.14 6.82
C ALA A 57 1.65 4.84 7.41
N LEU A 58 0.79 3.84 7.62
CA LEU A 58 1.20 2.54 8.15
C LEU A 58 2.04 1.78 7.14
N PHE A 59 1.66 1.82 5.88
CA PHE A 59 2.38 1.14 4.81
C PHE A 59 3.77 1.76 4.61
N ASP A 60 3.85 3.08 4.60
CA ASP A 60 5.10 3.81 4.42
C ASP A 60 6.07 3.56 5.58
N SER A 61 5.57 3.35 6.79
CA SER A 61 6.40 3.02 7.94
C SER A 61 6.66 1.52 8.11
N HIS A 62 6.18 0.70 7.18
CA HIS A 62 6.32 -0.76 7.17
C HIS A 62 5.71 -1.44 8.39
N LEU A 63 4.66 -0.84 8.95
CA LEU A 63 3.87 -1.48 10.01
C LEU A 63 2.77 -2.37 9.44
N ILE A 64 2.46 -2.19 8.18
CA ILE A 64 1.62 -3.11 7.42
C ILE A 64 2.29 -3.38 6.08
N SER A 65 1.89 -4.47 5.44
CA SER A 65 2.26 -4.78 4.07
C SER A 65 1.10 -5.55 3.43
N PHE A 66 1.29 -6.02 2.22
CA PHE A 66 0.29 -6.82 1.53
C PHE A 66 0.96 -8.04 0.91
N ASP A 67 0.22 -9.16 0.89
CA ASP A 67 0.71 -10.36 0.23
C ASP A 67 0.36 -10.34 -1.27
N ASP A 68 0.72 -11.41 -1.97
CA ASP A 68 0.53 -11.48 -3.42
C ASP A 68 -0.94 -11.49 -3.83
N SER A 69 -1.84 -11.79 -2.92
CA SER A 69 -3.30 -11.76 -3.18
C SER A 69 -3.93 -10.43 -2.81
N GLY A 70 -3.18 -9.54 -2.17
CA GLY A 70 -3.69 -8.25 -1.73
C GLY A 70 -4.23 -8.27 -0.31
N GLU A 71 -4.04 -9.35 0.42
CA GLU A 71 -4.43 -9.40 1.83
C GLU A 71 -3.41 -8.64 2.67
N MET A 72 -3.91 -7.90 3.65
CA MET A 72 -3.05 -7.09 4.52
C MET A 72 -2.34 -7.94 5.55
N LEU A 73 -1.04 -7.68 5.72
CA LEU A 73 -0.23 -8.19 6.80
C LEU A 73 -0.07 -7.06 7.82
N VAL A 74 -0.30 -7.35 9.08
CA VAL A 74 -0.29 -6.33 10.13
C VAL A 74 0.76 -6.69 11.17
N CYS A 75 1.59 -5.71 11.54
CA CYS A 75 2.63 -5.89 12.53
C CYS A 75 1.99 -6.28 13.88
N LEU A 76 2.58 -7.26 14.54
CA LEU A 76 2.04 -7.75 15.82
C LEU A 76 2.09 -6.70 16.93
N SER A 77 2.90 -5.66 16.77
CA SER A 77 2.97 -4.57 17.75
C SER A 77 1.70 -3.71 17.75
N ILE A 78 0.86 -3.80 16.71
CA ILE A 78 -0.41 -3.08 16.67
C ILE A 78 -1.45 -3.91 17.43
N SER A 79 -1.94 -3.38 18.56
CA SER A 79 -2.88 -4.08 19.41
C SER A 79 -4.23 -4.31 18.72
N PRO A 80 -5.02 -5.31 19.17
CA PRO A 80 -6.36 -5.52 18.63
C PRO A 80 -7.24 -4.27 18.70
N GLU A 81 -7.14 -3.49 19.78
CA GLU A 81 -7.91 -2.26 19.94
C GLU A 81 -7.52 -1.23 18.89
N GLN A 82 -6.22 -1.06 18.67
CA GLN A 82 -5.73 -0.12 17.65
C GLN A 82 -6.08 -0.60 16.25
N ARG A 83 -6.01 -1.89 15.99
CA ARG A 83 -6.44 -2.44 14.69
C ARG A 83 -7.89 -2.10 14.41
N SER A 84 -8.75 -2.25 15.40
CA SER A 84 -10.16 -1.93 15.25
C SER A 84 -10.37 -0.45 14.93
N LEU A 85 -9.67 0.43 15.65
CA LEU A 85 -9.77 1.88 15.43
C LEU A 85 -9.26 2.29 14.05
N LEU A 86 -8.25 1.60 13.55
CA LEU A 86 -7.63 1.91 12.25
C LEU A 86 -8.31 1.19 11.09
N GLY A 87 -9.28 0.32 11.37
CA GLY A 87 -9.95 -0.44 10.32
C GLY A 87 -9.11 -1.58 9.76
N LEU A 88 -8.23 -2.16 10.57
CA LEU A 88 -7.34 -3.25 10.14
C LEU A 88 -7.89 -4.61 10.58
N PRO A 89 -7.63 -5.66 9.82
CA PRO A 89 -6.98 -5.63 8.51
C PRO A 89 -7.93 -5.17 7.42
N ALA A 90 -7.37 -4.66 6.35
CA ALA A 90 -8.10 -4.38 5.13
C ALA A 90 -7.48 -5.21 4.01
N ARG A 91 -7.94 -5.03 2.78
CA ARG A 91 -7.35 -5.73 1.64
C ARG A 91 -7.41 -4.83 0.43
N LEU A 92 -6.55 -5.08 -0.52
CA LEU A 92 -6.60 -4.39 -1.80
C LEU A 92 -7.85 -4.85 -2.56
N ARG A 93 -8.43 -3.94 -3.33
CA ARG A 93 -9.66 -4.21 -4.06
C ARG A 93 -9.45 -5.20 -5.19
N ARG A 94 -8.25 -5.24 -5.74
CA ARG A 94 -7.85 -6.26 -6.71
C ARG A 94 -6.48 -6.81 -6.34
N ALA A 95 -6.23 -8.03 -6.81
CA ALA A 95 -4.93 -8.64 -6.62
C ALA A 95 -3.85 -7.81 -7.29
N PRO A 96 -2.67 -7.69 -6.68
CA PRO A 96 -1.56 -6.98 -7.29
C PRO A 96 -1.14 -7.61 -8.63
N SER A 97 -0.68 -6.76 -9.55
CA SER A 97 -0.07 -7.22 -10.79
C SER A 97 1.25 -7.93 -10.51
N PRO A 98 1.80 -8.69 -11.49
CA PRO A 98 3.12 -9.30 -11.31
C PRO A 98 4.20 -8.29 -10.93
N GLU A 99 4.20 -7.11 -11.52
CA GLU A 99 5.16 -6.06 -11.21
C GLU A 99 4.96 -5.50 -9.81
N GLN A 100 3.72 -5.27 -9.42
CA GLN A 100 3.40 -4.83 -8.06
C GLN A 100 3.85 -5.88 -7.04
N ARG A 101 3.68 -7.17 -7.35
CA ARG A 101 4.11 -8.24 -6.46
C ARG A 101 5.61 -8.22 -6.23
N ARG A 102 6.40 -7.89 -7.24
CA ARG A 102 7.85 -7.75 -7.08
C ARG A 102 8.21 -6.63 -6.10
N TYR A 103 7.58 -5.47 -6.26
CA TYR A 103 7.80 -4.36 -5.33
C TYR A 103 7.30 -4.71 -3.93
N LEU A 104 6.14 -5.36 -3.84
CA LEU A 104 5.58 -5.77 -2.55
C LEU A 104 6.47 -6.79 -1.85
N ALA A 105 7.11 -7.69 -2.59
CA ALA A 105 8.04 -8.64 -1.99
C ALA A 105 9.18 -7.91 -1.27
N GLN A 106 9.70 -6.85 -1.86
CA GLN A 106 10.73 -6.03 -1.23
C GLN A 106 10.19 -5.30 0.00
N HIS A 107 8.97 -4.78 -0.10
CA HIS A 107 8.31 -4.11 1.01
C HIS A 107 8.11 -5.08 2.18
N ARG A 108 7.69 -6.31 1.89
CA ARG A 108 7.48 -7.33 2.91
C ARG A 108 8.77 -7.72 3.62
N GLU A 109 9.91 -7.69 2.93
CA GLU A 109 11.19 -7.96 3.59
C GLU A 109 11.47 -6.97 4.70
N ILE A 110 11.23 -5.70 4.45
CA ILE A 110 11.42 -4.66 5.45
C ILE A 110 10.37 -4.81 6.56
N PHE A 111 9.12 -5.05 6.17
CA PHE A 111 8.04 -5.31 7.13
C PHE A 111 8.40 -6.47 8.06
N ALA A 112 8.90 -7.56 7.53
CA ALA A 112 9.25 -8.74 8.33
C ALA A 112 10.37 -8.44 9.33
N ARG A 113 11.33 -7.59 8.95
CA ARG A 113 12.40 -7.19 9.86
C ARG A 113 11.93 -6.29 10.99
N ARG A 114 10.85 -5.52 10.76
CA ARG A 114 10.27 -4.67 11.79
C ARG A 114 9.30 -5.44 12.69
N ALA A 115 8.74 -6.54 12.20
CA ALA A 115 7.81 -7.34 12.98
C ALA A 115 8.54 -7.96 14.16
N PRO A 116 8.00 -7.84 15.38
CA PRO A 116 8.61 -8.49 16.54
C PRO A 116 8.47 -9.98 16.49
#